data_fb583cefee2ce21e8bcac4fa5a414bae
#
_entry.id   fb583cefee2ce21e8bcac4fa5a414bae
#
_cell.length_a   1.000
_cell.length_b   1.000
_cell.length_c   1.000
_cell.angle_alpha   90.00
_cell.angle_beta   90.00
_cell.angle_gamma   90.00
#
_symmetry.space_group_name_H-M   'P 1'
#
loop_
_entity.id
_entity.type
_entity.pdbx_description
1 polymer ?
#
loop_
_entity_poly.entity_id
_entity_poly.type
_entity_poly.pdbx_seq_one_letter_code
_entity_poly.pdbx_strand_id
1 'polypeptide(L)'
;MSNPRYSNGSLRRKHRARFKAMDAPCGICGGRLGPIHYDEPSNAQHPLSFVIDEIKPVSKYKQFGYSSKAEAARDWNNLQAAHFCCNQAKGAKVGYTHMVATSQASGEW
;
A
#
# COMPACT_ATOMS: atom_id res chain seq x y z
N MET A 1 -25.30 5.49 -15.57
CA MET A 1 -24.09 4.72 -15.77
C MET A 1 -23.02 5.13 -14.78
N SER A 2 -22.41 4.19 -14.18
CA SER A 2 -21.46 4.54 -13.14
C SER A 2 -20.12 4.94 -13.73
N ASN A 3 -19.52 5.91 -13.09
CA ASN A 3 -18.20 6.40 -13.39
C ASN A 3 -17.20 5.39 -12.83
N PRO A 4 -16.26 4.88 -13.62
CA PRO A 4 -15.28 3.90 -13.12
C PRO A 4 -14.50 4.40 -11.92
N ARG A 5 -14.17 5.68 -11.92
CA ARG A 5 -13.47 6.26 -10.78
C ARG A 5 -14.34 6.19 -9.53
N TYR A 6 -15.62 6.43 -9.67
CA TYR A 6 -16.56 6.41 -8.59
C TYR A 6 -16.66 5.00 -8.00
N SER A 7 -16.80 4.00 -8.87
CA SER A 7 -16.81 2.60 -8.44
C SER A 7 -15.54 2.24 -7.70
N ASN A 8 -14.40 2.68 -8.22
CA ASN A 8 -13.13 2.40 -7.58
C ASN A 8 -13.04 3.05 -6.20
N GLY A 9 -13.61 4.24 -6.05
CA GLY A 9 -13.61 4.91 -4.76
C GLY A 9 -14.40 4.14 -3.71
N SER A 10 -15.55 3.59 -4.11
CA SER A 10 -16.36 2.80 -3.19
C SER A 10 -15.64 1.53 -2.78
N LEU A 11 -15.05 0.82 -3.73
CA LEU A 11 -14.32 -0.39 -3.44
C LEU A 11 -13.08 -0.09 -2.59
N ARG A 12 -12.42 1.02 -2.87
CA ARG A 12 -11.25 1.40 -2.10
C ARG A 12 -11.60 1.64 -0.64
N ARG A 13 -12.73 2.25 -0.37
CA ARG A 13 -13.19 2.43 1.01
C ARG A 13 -13.43 1.09 1.70
N LYS A 14 -13.98 0.12 0.97
CA LYS A 14 -14.16 -1.22 1.53
C LYS A 14 -12.84 -1.89 1.84
N HIS A 15 -11.86 -1.75 0.95
CA HIS A 15 -10.54 -2.31 1.18
C HIS A 15 -9.87 -1.64 2.38
N ARG A 16 -9.99 -0.33 2.51
CA ARG A 16 -9.42 0.38 3.65
C ARG A 16 -10.05 -0.10 4.95
N ALA A 17 -11.36 -0.25 4.98
CA ALA A 17 -12.05 -0.72 6.17
C ALA A 17 -11.63 -2.14 6.52
N ARG A 18 -11.42 -2.98 5.52
CA ARG A 18 -11.01 -4.35 5.73
C ARG A 18 -9.61 -4.44 6.36
N PHE A 19 -8.66 -3.67 5.83
CA PHE A 19 -7.31 -3.63 6.40
C PHE A 19 -7.33 -3.11 7.84
N LYS A 20 -8.12 -2.08 8.10
CA LYS A 20 -8.23 -1.53 9.45
C LYS A 20 -8.80 -2.56 10.42
N ALA A 21 -9.85 -3.26 10.00
CA ALA A 21 -10.47 -4.29 10.85
C ALA A 21 -9.50 -5.42 11.16
N MET A 22 -8.61 -5.72 10.24
CA MET A 22 -7.59 -6.74 10.44
C MET A 22 -6.41 -6.25 11.26
N ASP A 23 -6.32 -4.94 11.49
CA ASP A 23 -5.15 -4.32 12.10
C ASP A 23 -3.89 -4.80 11.39
N ALA A 24 -3.93 -4.81 10.06
CA ALA A 24 -2.85 -5.35 9.25
C ALA A 24 -1.57 -4.54 9.44
N PRO A 25 -0.42 -5.20 9.54
CA PRO A 25 0.86 -4.49 9.62
C PRO A 25 1.27 -4.00 8.26
N CYS A 26 2.25 -3.09 8.23
CA CYS A 26 2.81 -2.62 6.99
C CYS A 26 3.46 -3.78 6.23
N GLY A 27 2.99 -4.04 5.02
CA GLY A 27 3.54 -5.11 4.20
C GLY A 27 4.90 -4.79 3.61
N ILE A 28 5.33 -3.53 3.66
CA ILE A 28 6.61 -3.13 3.10
C ILE A 28 7.73 -3.26 4.11
N CYS A 29 7.56 -2.74 5.32
CA CYS A 29 8.60 -2.83 6.35
C CYS A 29 8.38 -4.00 7.30
N GLY A 30 7.28 -4.73 7.13
CA GLY A 30 6.99 -5.87 7.99
C GLY A 30 6.72 -5.51 9.43
N GLY A 31 6.30 -4.27 9.67
CA GLY A 31 6.00 -3.81 11.00
C GLY A 31 7.18 -3.21 11.76
N ARG A 32 8.30 -3.06 11.10
CA ARG A 32 9.52 -2.57 11.78
C ARG A 32 9.36 -1.15 12.32
N LEU A 33 8.60 -0.31 11.63
CA LEU A 33 8.37 1.06 12.07
C LEU A 33 7.24 1.16 13.08
N GLY A 34 6.67 0.04 13.46
CA GLY A 34 5.55 0.01 14.40
C GLY A 34 4.22 -0.15 13.71
N PRO A 35 3.12 -0.04 14.46
CA PRO A 35 1.79 -0.21 13.88
C PRO A 35 1.47 0.91 12.88
N ILE A 36 0.59 0.60 11.94
CA ILE A 36 0.06 1.60 11.03
C ILE A 36 -0.93 2.45 11.81
N HIS A 37 -0.88 3.76 11.60
CA HIS A 37 -1.82 4.70 12.21
C HIS A 37 -3.10 4.75 11.38
N TYR A 38 -4.03 3.85 11.68
CA TYR A 38 -5.28 3.76 10.92
C TYR A 38 -6.25 4.89 11.21
N ASP A 39 -6.03 5.61 12.30
CA ASP A 39 -6.95 6.68 12.71
C ASP A 39 -6.62 8.03 12.11
N GLU A 40 -5.53 8.13 11.36
CA GLU A 40 -5.22 9.36 10.65
C GLU A 40 -6.18 9.55 9.49
N PRO A 41 -6.54 10.79 9.15
CA PRO A 41 -7.37 11.02 7.98
C PRO A 41 -6.75 10.45 6.72
N SER A 42 -7.58 10.07 5.76
CA SER A 42 -7.08 9.41 4.55
C SER A 42 -6.17 10.29 3.71
N ASN A 43 -6.19 11.60 3.93
CA ASN A 43 -5.30 12.52 3.23
C ASN A 43 -4.11 12.96 4.08
N ALA A 44 -3.92 12.32 5.24
CA ALA A 44 -2.82 12.69 6.13
C ALA A 44 -1.49 12.28 5.51
N GLN A 45 -0.47 13.07 5.78
CA GLN A 45 0.88 12.79 5.32
C GLN A 45 1.80 12.40 6.46
N HIS A 46 1.23 11.99 7.58
CA HIS A 46 2.01 11.47 8.70
C HIS A 46 2.78 10.23 8.21
N PRO A 47 4.08 10.14 8.50
CA PRO A 47 4.90 9.03 7.98
C PRO A 47 4.33 7.64 8.25
N LEU A 48 3.65 7.45 9.35
CA LEU A 48 3.11 6.13 9.72
C LEU A 48 1.63 5.99 9.41
N SER A 49 1.04 6.95 8.70
CA SER A 49 -0.37 6.86 8.35
C SER A 49 -0.61 5.76 7.33
N PHE A 50 -1.86 5.32 7.27
CA PHE A 50 -2.26 4.18 6.44
C PHE A 50 -2.45 4.58 4.98
N VAL A 51 -1.82 3.81 4.09
CA VAL A 51 -2.12 3.86 2.67
C VAL A 51 -2.27 2.44 2.17
N ILE A 52 -2.99 2.28 1.06
CA ILE A 52 -3.06 1.00 0.36
C ILE A 52 -1.99 1.00 -0.72
N ASP A 53 -1.16 -0.01 -0.72
CA ASP A 53 -0.11 -0.17 -1.72
C ASP A 53 -0.46 -1.31 -2.65
N GLU A 54 -0.21 -1.12 -3.96
CA GLU A 54 -0.33 -2.21 -4.92
C GLU A 54 1.00 -2.94 -4.98
N ILE A 55 0.99 -4.21 -4.60
CA ILE A 55 2.21 -5.02 -4.57
C ILE A 55 2.84 -5.05 -5.96
N LYS A 56 2.01 -5.27 -6.98
CA LYS A 56 2.42 -5.18 -8.38
C LYS A 56 1.92 -3.84 -8.90
N PRO A 57 2.83 -2.90 -9.20
CA PRO A 57 2.41 -1.54 -9.55
C PRO A 57 1.45 -1.50 -10.72
N VAL A 58 0.43 -0.67 -10.62
CA VAL A 58 -0.57 -0.57 -11.69
C VAL A 58 0.05 -0.11 -13.00
N SER A 59 1.13 0.66 -12.93
CA SER A 59 1.81 1.10 -14.15
C SER A 59 2.41 -0.06 -14.94
N LYS A 60 2.57 -1.21 -14.32
CA LYS A 60 3.15 -2.40 -14.94
C LYS A 60 2.11 -3.51 -15.12
N TYR A 61 0.85 -3.13 -15.22
CA TYR A 61 -0.24 -4.10 -15.21
C TYR A 61 -0.12 -5.17 -16.30
N LYS A 62 0.35 -4.79 -17.48
CA LYS A 62 0.51 -5.75 -18.59
C LYS A 62 1.54 -6.82 -18.25
N GLN A 63 2.62 -6.41 -17.60
CA GLN A 63 3.70 -7.30 -17.23
C GLN A 63 3.22 -8.41 -16.31
N PHE A 64 2.21 -8.12 -15.48
CA PHE A 64 1.70 -9.06 -14.50
C PHE A 64 0.38 -9.71 -14.91
N GLY A 65 -0.01 -9.55 -16.18
CA GLY A 65 -1.15 -10.28 -16.71
C GLY A 65 -2.51 -9.65 -16.47
N TYR A 66 -2.56 -8.42 -15.97
CA TYR A 66 -3.83 -7.72 -15.81
C TYR A 66 -4.27 -7.10 -17.13
N SER A 67 -5.57 -7.03 -17.35
CA SER A 67 -6.11 -6.46 -18.58
C SER A 67 -6.16 -4.93 -18.53
N SER A 68 -6.08 -4.33 -17.35
CA SER A 68 -6.14 -2.89 -17.20
C SER A 68 -5.54 -2.46 -15.86
N LYS A 69 -5.20 -1.17 -15.76
CA LYS A 69 -4.74 -0.61 -14.50
C LYS A 69 -5.83 -0.73 -13.42
N ALA A 70 -7.08 -0.55 -13.82
CA ALA A 70 -8.18 -0.64 -12.87
C ALA A 70 -8.28 -2.04 -12.28
N GLU A 71 -8.07 -3.06 -13.09
CA GLU A 71 -8.11 -4.43 -12.60
C GLU A 71 -7.00 -4.66 -11.57
N ALA A 72 -5.79 -4.20 -11.87
CA ALA A 72 -4.67 -4.35 -10.96
C ALA A 72 -4.93 -3.62 -9.62
N ALA A 73 -5.57 -2.46 -9.70
CA ALA A 73 -5.84 -1.66 -8.51
C ALA A 73 -6.97 -2.22 -7.66
N ARG A 74 -7.85 -3.04 -8.23
CA ARG A 74 -8.99 -3.59 -7.51
C ARG A 74 -8.73 -4.98 -6.92
N ASP A 75 -7.70 -5.65 -7.38
CA ASP A 75 -7.45 -7.04 -6.98
C ASP A 75 -6.96 -7.06 -5.53
N TRP A 76 -7.81 -7.55 -4.63
CA TRP A 76 -7.47 -7.66 -3.21
C TRP A 76 -6.12 -8.36 -3.01
N ASN A 77 -5.85 -9.37 -3.82
CA ASN A 77 -4.61 -10.14 -3.68
C ASN A 77 -3.38 -9.35 -4.13
N ASN A 78 -3.59 -8.20 -4.76
CA ASN A 78 -2.50 -7.32 -5.16
C ASN A 78 -2.35 -6.13 -4.23
N LEU A 79 -3.10 -6.10 -3.12
CA LEU A 79 -3.10 -4.96 -2.22
C LEU A 79 -2.50 -5.34 -0.88
N GLN A 80 -1.88 -4.37 -0.23
CA GLN A 80 -1.37 -4.52 1.13
C GLN A 80 -1.50 -3.19 1.85
N ALA A 81 -1.63 -3.27 3.17
CA ALA A 81 -1.56 -2.07 3.99
C ALA A 81 -0.12 -1.63 4.10
N ALA A 82 0.11 -0.34 4.18
CA ALA A 82 1.47 0.17 4.28
C ALA A 82 1.50 1.50 5.02
N HIS A 83 2.66 1.81 5.58
CA HIS A 83 2.94 3.15 6.07
C HIS A 83 3.12 4.09 4.88
N PHE A 84 2.66 5.33 5.05
CA PHE A 84 2.82 6.35 4.02
C PHE A 84 4.28 6.48 3.57
N CYS A 85 5.21 6.57 4.54
CA CYS A 85 6.63 6.73 4.21
C CYS A 85 7.20 5.51 3.48
N CYS A 86 6.76 4.32 3.84
CA CYS A 86 7.23 3.11 3.17
C CYS A 86 6.72 3.05 1.73
N ASN A 87 5.46 3.46 1.53
CA ASN A 87 4.89 3.48 0.19
C ASN A 87 5.61 4.49 -0.71
N GLN A 88 5.94 5.66 -0.16
CA GLN A 88 6.69 6.65 -0.92
C GLN A 88 8.07 6.13 -1.31
N ALA A 89 8.76 5.48 -0.37
CA ALA A 89 10.09 4.94 -0.65
C ALA A 89 10.03 3.84 -1.70
N LYS A 90 8.97 3.03 -1.66
CA LYS A 90 8.81 1.95 -2.63
C LYS A 90 8.54 2.49 -4.04
N GLY A 91 7.68 3.51 -4.16
CA GLY A 91 7.26 4.01 -5.45
C GLY A 91 6.68 2.88 -6.29
N ALA A 92 7.18 2.72 -7.53
CA ALA A 92 6.71 1.66 -8.43
C ALA A 92 7.65 0.47 -8.49
N LYS A 93 8.49 0.29 -7.48
CA LYS A 93 9.42 -0.84 -7.47
C LYS A 93 8.71 -2.12 -7.09
N VAL A 94 9.07 -3.21 -7.76
CA VAL A 94 8.50 -4.52 -7.47
C VAL A 94 9.36 -5.20 -6.43
N GLY A 95 8.71 -5.77 -5.41
CA GLY A 95 9.43 -6.52 -4.39
C GLY A 95 10.24 -5.69 -3.42
N TYR A 96 10.01 -4.37 -3.43
CA TYR A 96 10.75 -3.48 -2.54
C TYR A 96 10.36 -3.71 -1.09
N THR A 97 11.37 -3.80 -0.23
CA THR A 97 11.19 -3.81 1.21
C THR A 97 11.91 -2.60 1.79
N HIS A 98 11.22 -1.83 2.61
CA HIS A 98 11.81 -0.63 3.20
C HIS A 98 12.74 -1.04 4.34
N MET A 99 14.01 -1.01 4.08
CA MET A 99 15.03 -1.40 5.06
C MET A 99 15.31 -0.21 5.95
N VAL A 100 14.58 -0.14 6.99
CA VAL A 100 14.77 0.95 7.91
C VAL A 100 15.92 0.65 8.75
N ALA A 101 16.63 1.39 8.74
CA ALA A 101 17.62 1.33 9.57
C ALA A 101 18.13 0.30 10.24
N THR A 102 18.02 -0.12 9.92
CA THR A 102 18.36 -1.08 10.42
C THR A 102 19.60 -0.98 10.64
N SER A 103 19.25 -0.46 10.26
CA SER A 103 19.81 -0.30 10.20
C SER A 103 20.58 -0.02 10.45
N GLN A 104 20.59 0.22 10.39
CA GLN A 104 21.13 0.47 10.38
C GLN A 104 21.75 0.24 10.67
N ALA A 105 21.81 0.04 10.75
CA ALA A 105 22.28 -0.26 10.81
C ALA A 105 23.02 -0.45 10.65
N SER A 106 23.13 -0.45 10.48
CA SER A 106 23.67 -0.57 10.09
C SER A 106 24.26 -0.62 9.69
N GLY A 107 24.24 -0.15 9.90
CA GLY A 107 25.02 0.07 8.94
C GLY A 107 25.42 -0.96 8.23
N GLU A 108 25.19 -1.63 8.47
CA GLU A 108 25.44 -2.48 7.82
C GLU A 108 24.88 -2.61 6.87
N TRP A 109 24.64 -2.22 6.60
CA TRP A 109 23.99 -2.41 5.44
C TRP A 109 24.59 -2.09 4.22
#